data_7d578356196b8845a347a6b8420b84e8
#
_entry.id   7d578356196b8845a347a6b8420b84e8
#
_cell.length_a   1.000
_cell.length_b   1.000
_cell.length_c   1.000
_cell.angle_alpha   90.00
_cell.angle_beta   90.00
_cell.angle_gamma   90.00
#
_symmetry.space_group_name_H-M   'P 1'
#
loop_
_entity.id
_entity.type
_entity.pdbx_description
1 polymer ?
#
loop_
_entity_poly.entity_id
_entity_poly.type
_entity_poly.pdbx_seq_one_letter_code
_entity_poly.pdbx_strand_id
1 'polypeptide(L)' 'MSGDGAKLSNLNLKISEDERWAFKELCVRNRMSQVDGFRLAARLLAEHFETEKNKSEGE' A
#
# COMPACT_ATOMS: atom_id res chain seq x y z
N MET A 1 -2.95 -15.01 -8.51
CA MET A 1 -2.23 -14.82 -7.90
C MET A 1 -2.15 -15.30 -6.71
N SER A 2 -2.93 -15.82 -6.39
CA SER A 2 -2.93 -16.24 -5.23
C SER A 2 -1.82 -17.08 -4.86
N GLY A 3 -1.36 -17.87 -5.62
CA GLY A 3 -0.35 -18.73 -5.18
C GLY A 3 0.82 -18.00 -4.69
N ASP A 4 0.89 -16.79 -5.02
CA ASP A 4 1.92 -16.08 -4.56
C ASP A 4 1.97 -15.91 -3.18
N GLY A 5 0.95 -16.00 -2.50
CA GLY A 5 0.94 -15.80 -1.11
C GLY A 5 1.94 -16.64 -0.41
N ALA A 6 2.30 -17.71 -1.01
CA ALA A 6 3.19 -18.59 -0.34
C ALA A 6 4.61 -18.08 -0.34
N LYS A 7 4.94 -17.19 -1.23
CA LYS A 7 6.28 -16.72 -1.31
C LYS A 7 6.40 -15.34 -0.76
N LEU A 8 7.21 -15.15 0.24
CA LEU A 8 7.39 -13.84 0.84
C LEU A 8 8.70 -13.24 0.37
N SER A 9 8.70 -11.96 0.17
CA SER A 9 9.91 -11.28 -0.20
C SER A 9 9.94 -9.92 0.44
N ASN A 10 11.11 -9.32 0.49
CA ASN A 10 11.26 -8.02 1.12
C ASN A 10 11.09 -6.93 0.10
N LEU A 11 10.53 -5.84 0.54
CA LEU A 11 10.36 -4.68 -0.32
C LEU A 11 11.24 -3.57 0.23
N ASN A 12 12.19 -3.12 -0.57
CA ASN A 12 13.07 -2.05 -0.14
C ASN A 12 12.70 -0.76 -0.81
N LEU A 13 12.46 0.26 -0.01
CA LEU A 13 12.09 1.55 -0.54
C LEU A 13 13.04 2.60 -0.02
N LYS A 14 13.39 3.55 -0.87
CA LYS A 14 14.22 4.64 -0.45
C LYS A 14 13.32 5.82 -0.17
N ILE A 15 12.99 6.02 1.08
CA ILE A 15 12.12 7.12 1.47
C ILE A 15 12.79 7.85 2.62
N SER A 16 12.33 9.04 2.91
CA SER A 16 12.92 9.81 3.98
C SER A 16 12.50 9.23 5.31
N GLU A 17 13.24 9.59 6.34
CA GLU A 17 12.89 9.10 7.65
C GLU A 17 11.55 9.65 8.10
N ASP A 18 11.24 10.87 7.71
CA ASP A 18 9.96 11.45 8.09
C ASP A 18 8.82 10.64 7.48
N GLU A 19 8.97 10.24 6.22
CA GLU A 19 7.94 9.46 5.57
C GLU A 19 7.82 8.09 6.22
N ARG A 20 8.95 7.52 6.60
CA ARG A 20 8.92 6.22 7.23
C ARG A 20 8.21 6.29 8.57
N TRP A 21 8.52 7.31 9.37
CA TRP A 21 7.90 7.45 10.67
C TRP A 21 6.42 7.75 10.56
N ALA A 22 6.03 8.56 9.57
CA ALA A 22 4.64 8.87 9.37
C ALA A 22 3.84 7.60 9.06
N PHE A 23 4.40 6.74 8.22
CA PHE A 23 3.72 5.50 7.89
C PHE A 23 3.62 4.59 9.11
N LYS A 24 4.72 4.49 9.86
CA LYS A 24 4.72 3.65 11.03
C LYS A 24 3.69 4.14 12.05
N GLU A 25 3.64 5.45 12.22
CA GLU A 25 2.71 6.02 13.17
C GLU A 25 1.26 5.76 12.77
N LEU A 26 0.97 5.84 11.48
CA LEU A 26 -0.37 5.56 11.02
C LEU A 26 -0.75 4.10 11.32
N CYS A 27 0.18 3.20 11.11
CA CYS A 27 -0.10 1.80 11.38
C CYS A 27 -0.36 1.58 12.87
N VAL A 28 0.47 2.16 13.70
CA VAL A 28 0.30 1.99 15.14
C VAL A 28 -1.03 2.59 15.60
N ARG A 29 -1.36 3.75 15.06
CA ARG A 29 -2.58 4.42 15.44
C ARG A 29 -3.81 3.59 15.09
N ASN A 30 -3.72 2.85 14.00
CA ASN A 30 -4.82 2.02 13.59
C ASN A 30 -4.66 0.57 13.99
N ARG A 31 -3.73 0.32 14.89
CA ARG A 31 -3.53 -1.03 15.44
C ARG A 31 -3.33 -2.07 14.37
N MET A 32 -2.47 -1.76 13.40
CA MET A 32 -2.17 -2.74 12.37
C MET A 32 -0.67 -2.81 12.22
N SER A 33 -0.17 -3.90 11.69
CA SER A 33 1.25 -4.04 11.47
C SER A 33 1.62 -3.28 10.20
N GLN A 34 2.90 -3.08 9.99
CA GLN A 34 3.33 -2.38 8.81
C GLN A 34 3.02 -3.20 7.56
N VAL A 35 3.04 -4.51 7.67
CA VAL A 35 2.67 -5.36 6.54
C VAL A 35 1.21 -5.16 6.20
N ASP A 36 0.36 -5.12 7.21
CA ASP A 36 -1.06 -4.88 6.97
C ASP A 36 -1.27 -3.50 6.40
N GLY A 37 -0.51 -2.53 6.89
CA GLY A 37 -0.62 -1.17 6.37
C GLY A 37 -0.22 -1.12 4.91
N PHE A 38 0.82 -1.86 4.54
CA PHE A 38 1.23 -1.89 3.17
C PHE A 38 0.16 -2.51 2.28
N ARG A 39 -0.44 -3.60 2.75
CA ARG A 39 -1.46 -4.27 1.95
C ARG A 39 -2.66 -3.36 1.72
N LEU A 40 -3.06 -2.65 2.75
CA LEU A 40 -4.17 -1.75 2.62
C LEU A 40 -3.81 -0.60 1.69
N ALA A 41 -2.61 -0.04 1.84
CA ALA A 41 -2.19 1.05 1.01
C ALA A 41 -2.12 0.63 -0.45
N ALA A 42 -1.62 -0.56 -0.71
CA ALA A 42 -1.51 -1.04 -2.07
C ALA A 42 -2.89 -1.18 -2.70
N ARG A 43 -3.84 -1.66 -1.91
CA ARG A 43 -5.20 -1.80 -2.43
C ARG A 43 -5.83 -0.44 -2.72
N LEU A 44 -5.64 0.50 -1.82
CA LEU A 44 -6.20 1.83 -2.03
C LEU A 44 -5.54 2.50 -3.23
N LEU A 45 -4.26 2.28 -3.42
CA LEU A 45 -3.56 2.85 -4.53
C LEU A 45 -4.09 2.27 -5.84
N ALA A 46 -4.29 0.97 -5.87
CA ALA A 46 -4.82 0.34 -7.07
C ALA A 46 -6.22 0.86 -7.38
N GLU A 47 -7.03 1.02 -6.34
CA GLU A 47 -8.38 1.50 -6.55
C GLU A 47 -8.36 2.92 -7.07
N HIS A 48 -7.44 3.71 -6.57
CA HIS A 48 -7.37 5.10 -6.99
C HIS A 48 -7.08 5.19 -8.49
N PHE A 49 -6.11 4.42 -8.95
CA PHE A 49 -5.78 4.48 -10.35
C PHE A 49 -6.83 3.85 -11.24
N GLU A 50 -7.47 2.83 -10.75
CA GLU A 50 -8.52 2.23 -11.54
C GLU A 50 -9.68 3.18 -11.70
N THR A 51 -10.01 3.90 -10.66
CA THR A 51 -11.09 4.85 -10.74
C THR A 51 -10.75 5.96 -11.71
N GLU A 52 -9.52 6.45 -11.67
CA GLU A 52 -9.13 7.48 -12.56
C GLU A 52 -9.12 7.01 -14.00
N LYS A 53 -8.68 5.79 -14.22
CA LYS A 53 -8.66 5.25 -15.54
C LYS A 53 -10.07 5.14 -16.09
N ASN A 54 -10.98 4.67 -15.28
CA ASN A 54 -12.35 4.55 -15.71
C ASN A 54 -12.92 5.91 -16.05
N LYS A 55 -12.59 6.91 -15.28
CA LYS A 55 -13.07 8.20 -15.55
C LYS A 55 -12.57 8.68 -16.89
N SER A 56 -11.31 8.48 -17.18
CA SER A 56 -10.76 8.90 -18.42
C SER A 56 -11.42 8.21 -19.56
N GLU A 57 -11.64 6.96 -19.41
CA GLU A 57 -12.25 6.23 -20.47
C GLU A 57 -13.66 6.61 -20.67
N GLY A 58 -14.32 6.98 -19.67
CA GLY A 58 -15.70 7.37 -19.77
C GLY A 58 -15.88 8.55 -20.66
N GLU A 59 -14.84 9.28 -20.93
CA GLU A 59 -14.99 10.37 -21.75
C GLU A 59 -14.95 10.00 -23.09
#